data_3bac5caea8a942886f823382f82d5bcb
#
_entry.id   3bac5caea8a942886f823382f82d5bcb
#
_cell.length_a   1.000
_cell.length_b   1.000
_cell.length_c   1.000
_cell.angle_alpha   90.00
_cell.angle_beta   90.00
_cell.angle_gamma   90.00
#
_symmetry.space_group_name_H-M   'P 1'
#
loop_
_entity.id
_entity.type
_entity.pdbx_description
1 polymer ?
#
loop_
_entity_poly.entity_id
_entity_poly.type
_entity_poly.pdbx_seq_one_letter_code
_entity_poly.pdbx_strand_id
1 'polypeptide(L)'
;MNDTQHYFFEVTYSLYVDNEDGKPELVEKTSGEHLYSFISGLGFSLEMFEKELLKLQQDSPFNFTIPIDEAYGEYLDEHVLELGKDIFSRNGKFDAENVFPGAILPMMNEDGNRLQGIVKEIRENVVVMDFNHPLAGKALTFKGKIVTKRPASDEEIQKLLNFTQNGCCSGKCSKDCENDGSCCGNSGNCDDNHKCKCEQDNK
;
A
#
# COMPACT_ATOMS: atom_id res chain seq x y z
N MET A 1 -26.98 9.01 -13.47
CA MET A 1 -26.19 9.12 -12.23
C MET A 1 -26.13 7.73 -11.65
N ASN A 2 -25.01 7.03 -11.80
CA ASN A 2 -24.85 5.71 -11.20
C ASN A 2 -24.58 5.93 -9.72
N ASP A 3 -25.62 5.73 -8.93
CA ASP A 3 -25.52 5.73 -7.47
C ASP A 3 -24.78 4.44 -7.08
N THR A 4 -23.47 4.49 -7.13
CA THR A 4 -22.63 3.36 -6.72
C THR A 4 -22.63 3.36 -5.20
N GLN A 5 -23.52 2.58 -4.60
CA GLN A 5 -23.61 2.47 -3.16
C GLN A 5 -22.32 1.84 -2.63
N HIS A 6 -21.55 2.64 -1.90
CA HIS A 6 -20.34 2.18 -1.23
C HIS A 6 -20.69 1.51 0.11
N TYR A 7 -20.00 0.42 0.40
CA TYR A 7 -20.16 -0.32 1.65
C TYR A 7 -18.88 -0.28 2.47
N PHE A 8 -19.05 -0.05 3.75
CA PHE A 8 -17.99 -0.21 4.73
C PHE A 8 -17.95 -1.67 5.19
N PHE A 9 -16.77 -2.26 5.10
CA PHE A 9 -16.49 -3.62 5.54
C PHE A 9 -15.45 -3.65 6.65
N GLU A 10 -15.68 -4.53 7.61
CA GLU A 10 -14.66 -5.03 8.54
C GLU A 10 -14.62 -6.54 8.42
N VAL A 11 -13.47 -7.08 8.12
CA VAL A 11 -13.30 -8.51 7.89
C VAL A 11 -12.10 -9.05 8.66
N THR A 12 -12.21 -10.30 9.07
CA THR A 12 -11.06 -11.11 9.44
C THR A 12 -10.73 -12.02 8.26
N TYR A 13 -9.44 -12.14 7.93
CA TYR A 13 -9.03 -13.08 6.90
C TYR A 13 -7.66 -13.68 7.15
N SER A 14 -7.42 -14.77 6.47
CA SER A 14 -6.10 -15.38 6.30
C SER A 14 -5.87 -15.53 4.80
N LEU A 15 -4.77 -14.96 4.31
CA LEU A 15 -4.35 -15.02 2.93
C LEU A 15 -3.35 -16.15 2.76
N TYR A 16 -3.65 -17.04 1.84
CA TYR A 16 -2.78 -18.13 1.44
C TYR A 16 -2.39 -17.95 -0.03
N VAL A 17 -1.17 -18.31 -0.33
CA VAL A 17 -0.67 -18.45 -1.71
C VAL A 17 -0.09 -19.85 -1.88
N ASP A 18 -0.13 -20.38 -3.08
CA ASP A 18 0.54 -21.64 -3.36
C ASP A 18 2.04 -21.37 -3.54
N ASN A 19 2.87 -22.11 -2.81
CA ASN A 19 4.32 -22.09 -2.97
C ASN A 19 4.74 -22.89 -4.22
N GLU A 20 6.04 -22.93 -4.50
CA GLU A 20 6.61 -23.67 -5.64
C GLU A 20 6.26 -25.16 -5.65
N ASP A 21 5.97 -25.74 -4.48
CA ASP A 21 5.55 -27.13 -4.32
C ASP A 21 4.01 -27.32 -4.46
N GLY A 22 3.26 -26.26 -4.77
CA GLY A 22 1.79 -26.28 -4.86
C GLY A 22 1.11 -26.44 -3.50
N LYS A 23 1.77 -26.10 -2.40
CA LYS A 23 1.20 -26.12 -1.07
C LYS A 23 0.77 -24.72 -0.63
N PRO A 24 -0.39 -24.58 0.02
CA PRO A 24 -0.84 -23.29 0.53
C PRO A 24 0.06 -22.81 1.67
N GLU A 25 0.69 -21.67 1.47
CA GLU A 25 1.49 -20.96 2.47
C GLU A 25 0.72 -19.76 2.98
N LEU A 26 0.69 -19.59 4.31
CA LEU A 26 0.05 -18.44 4.93
C LEU A 26 0.97 -17.22 4.81
N VAL A 27 0.52 -16.21 4.06
CA VAL A 27 1.26 -14.94 3.86
C VAL A 27 0.84 -13.90 4.87
N GLU A 28 -0.45 -13.77 5.10
CA GLU A 28 -1.01 -12.74 5.96
C GLU A 28 -2.21 -13.27 6.73
N LYS A 29 -2.37 -12.80 7.95
CA LYS A 29 -3.52 -13.10 8.78
C LYS A 29 -3.88 -11.90 9.62
N THR A 30 -5.14 -11.48 9.56
CA THR A 30 -5.67 -10.49 10.49
C THR A 30 -5.98 -11.15 11.83
N SER A 31 -5.73 -10.46 12.95
CA SER A 31 -6.12 -10.89 14.28
C SER A 31 -7.47 -10.30 14.67
N GLY A 32 -8.15 -10.91 15.67
CA GLY A 32 -9.44 -10.40 16.13
C GLY A 32 -9.41 -8.98 16.70
N GLU A 33 -8.23 -8.46 17.06
CA GLU A 33 -8.03 -7.11 17.55
C GLU A 33 -7.72 -6.10 16.41
N HIS A 34 -7.25 -6.60 15.27
CA HIS A 34 -6.91 -5.80 14.10
C HIS A 34 -7.69 -6.30 12.89
N LEU A 35 -8.91 -5.81 12.74
CA LEU A 35 -9.77 -6.09 11.59
C LEU A 35 -9.27 -5.31 10.38
N TYR A 36 -9.35 -5.94 9.20
CA TYR A 36 -9.14 -5.21 7.95
C TYR A 36 -10.40 -4.45 7.60
N SER A 37 -10.30 -3.11 7.60
CA SER A 37 -11.41 -2.21 7.33
C SER A 37 -11.21 -1.49 6.02
N PHE A 38 -12.21 -1.49 5.16
CA PHE A 38 -12.17 -0.78 3.88
C PHE A 38 -13.57 -0.35 3.42
N ILE A 39 -13.60 0.57 2.46
CA ILE A 39 -14.83 0.97 1.76
C ILE A 39 -14.74 0.50 0.31
N SER A 40 -15.79 -0.21 -0.14
CA SER A 40 -15.83 -0.75 -1.51
C SER A 40 -15.91 0.34 -2.57
N GLY A 41 -15.25 0.09 -3.72
CA GLY A 41 -15.29 0.99 -4.88
C GLY A 41 -14.37 2.20 -4.79
N LEU A 42 -13.46 2.27 -3.82
CA LEU A 42 -12.45 3.34 -3.70
C LEU A 42 -11.04 2.90 -4.12
N GLY A 43 -10.86 1.64 -4.54
CA GLY A 43 -9.57 1.12 -5.02
C GLY A 43 -8.56 0.81 -3.91
N PHE A 44 -8.99 0.68 -2.66
CA PHE A 44 -8.13 0.30 -1.52
C PHE A 44 -7.92 -1.21 -1.39
N SER A 45 -8.71 -1.99 -2.13
CA SER A 45 -8.67 -3.45 -2.09
C SER A 45 -8.72 -3.99 -3.53
N LEU A 46 -8.42 -5.27 -3.71
CA LEU A 46 -8.56 -5.93 -5.00
C LEU A 46 -10.04 -5.94 -5.43
N GLU A 47 -10.32 -5.58 -6.67
CA GLU A 47 -11.71 -5.52 -7.18
C GLU A 47 -12.45 -6.84 -7.01
N MET A 48 -11.78 -7.97 -7.27
CA MET A 48 -12.41 -9.29 -7.11
C MET A 48 -12.70 -9.61 -5.65
N PHE A 49 -11.83 -9.22 -4.73
CA PHE A 49 -12.08 -9.37 -3.31
C PHE A 49 -13.33 -8.60 -2.89
N GLU A 50 -13.46 -7.34 -3.33
CA GLU A 50 -14.64 -6.53 -3.07
C GLU A 50 -15.91 -7.13 -3.68
N LYS A 51 -15.85 -7.57 -4.96
CA LYS A 51 -16.98 -8.20 -5.66
C LYS A 51 -17.48 -9.46 -4.96
N GLU A 52 -16.58 -10.31 -4.47
CA GLU A 52 -16.96 -11.52 -3.74
C GLU A 52 -17.59 -11.19 -2.37
N LEU A 53 -17.05 -10.22 -1.64
CA LEU A 53 -17.62 -9.81 -0.35
C LEU A 53 -18.98 -9.09 -0.50
N LEU A 54 -19.19 -8.35 -1.60
CA LEU A 54 -20.47 -7.69 -1.86
C LEU A 54 -21.62 -8.70 -2.01
N LYS A 55 -21.36 -9.91 -2.53
CA LYS A 55 -22.34 -11.00 -2.67
C LYS A 55 -22.74 -11.62 -1.33
N LEU A 56 -21.93 -11.46 -0.30
CA LEU A 56 -22.10 -12.08 1.00
C LEU A 56 -22.79 -11.12 1.99
N GLN A 57 -23.39 -11.70 3.04
CA GLN A 57 -24.00 -10.94 4.11
C GLN A 57 -23.04 -10.77 5.29
N GLN A 58 -23.40 -9.87 6.21
CA GLN A 58 -22.70 -9.75 7.49
C GLN A 58 -22.69 -11.10 8.22
N ASP A 59 -21.64 -11.34 8.98
CA ASP A 59 -21.37 -12.57 9.72
C ASP A 59 -21.16 -13.84 8.87
N SER A 60 -21.14 -13.73 7.54
CA SER A 60 -20.88 -14.86 6.65
C SER A 60 -19.39 -15.19 6.59
N PRO A 61 -19.04 -16.49 6.69
CA PRO A 61 -17.69 -16.94 6.38
C PRO A 61 -17.48 -16.92 4.86
N PHE A 62 -16.25 -16.68 4.44
CA PHE A 62 -15.87 -16.73 3.04
C PHE A 62 -14.61 -17.58 2.82
N ASN A 63 -14.55 -18.20 1.66
CA ASN A 63 -13.39 -18.94 1.18
C ASN A 63 -13.44 -18.91 -0.34
N PHE A 64 -12.57 -18.11 -0.96
CA PHE A 64 -12.48 -18.00 -2.41
C PHE A 64 -11.04 -17.75 -2.83
N THR A 65 -10.75 -18.08 -4.08
CA THR A 65 -9.43 -17.87 -4.68
C THR A 65 -9.56 -16.85 -5.81
N ILE A 66 -8.71 -15.84 -5.78
CA ILE A 66 -8.57 -14.86 -6.84
C ILE A 66 -7.47 -15.35 -7.79
N PRO A 67 -7.75 -15.51 -9.09
CA PRO A 67 -6.75 -15.91 -10.06
C PRO A 67 -5.69 -14.83 -10.25
N ILE A 68 -4.57 -15.18 -10.84
CA ILE A 68 -3.40 -14.32 -11.03
C ILE A 68 -3.76 -13.02 -11.76
N ASP A 69 -4.53 -13.12 -12.86
CA ASP A 69 -4.89 -11.99 -13.74
C ASP A 69 -5.75 -10.93 -13.01
N GLU A 70 -6.54 -11.35 -12.02
CA GLU A 70 -7.45 -10.49 -11.23
C GLU A 70 -6.87 -10.12 -9.85
N ALA A 71 -5.66 -10.62 -9.55
CA ALA A 71 -4.88 -10.30 -8.35
C ALA A 71 -3.82 -9.22 -8.66
N TYR A 72 -2.56 -9.59 -8.56
CA TYR A 72 -1.43 -8.68 -8.84
C TYR A 72 -0.78 -8.91 -10.21
N GLY A 73 -1.43 -9.68 -11.08
CA GLY A 73 -0.94 -10.02 -12.40
C GLY A 73 0.18 -11.05 -12.41
N GLU A 74 0.67 -11.34 -13.60
CA GLU A 74 1.78 -12.28 -13.80
C GLU A 74 3.11 -11.67 -13.28
N TYR A 75 4.03 -12.55 -12.93
CA TYR A 75 5.41 -12.15 -12.69
C TYR A 75 6.09 -11.87 -14.03
N LEU A 76 6.63 -10.66 -14.21
CA LEU A 76 7.25 -10.22 -15.44
C LEU A 76 8.77 -10.11 -15.26
N ASP A 77 9.53 -10.86 -16.04
CA ASP A 77 10.99 -10.77 -16.03
C ASP A 77 11.49 -9.38 -16.48
N GLU A 78 10.68 -8.66 -17.25
CA GLU A 78 10.94 -7.28 -17.69
C GLU A 78 10.96 -6.28 -16.52
N HIS A 79 10.33 -6.61 -15.40
CA HIS A 79 10.36 -5.82 -14.17
C HIS A 79 11.59 -6.14 -13.29
N VAL A 80 12.46 -7.04 -13.73
CA VAL A 80 13.73 -7.30 -13.08
C VAL A 80 14.82 -6.51 -13.82
N LEU A 81 15.29 -5.43 -13.20
CA LEU A 81 16.22 -4.49 -13.80
C LEU A 81 17.60 -4.56 -13.18
N GLU A 82 18.62 -4.43 -14.02
CA GLU A 82 20.01 -4.27 -13.58
C GLU A 82 20.34 -2.77 -13.48
N LEU A 83 20.55 -2.28 -12.26
CA LEU A 83 20.84 -0.88 -11.98
C LEU A 83 22.31 -0.72 -11.56
N GLY A 84 22.96 0.36 -12.00
CA GLY A 84 24.34 0.66 -11.62
C GLY A 84 24.50 0.85 -10.12
N LYS A 85 25.60 0.37 -9.54
CA LYS A 85 25.91 0.54 -8.10
C LYS A 85 26.08 2.00 -7.67
N ASP A 86 26.37 2.89 -8.59
CA ASP A 86 26.48 4.33 -8.37
C ASP A 86 25.18 4.93 -7.85
N ILE A 87 24.01 4.44 -8.32
CA ILE A 87 22.68 4.85 -7.84
C ILE A 87 22.50 4.57 -6.34
N PHE A 88 23.10 3.51 -5.85
CA PHE A 88 23.06 3.06 -4.45
C PHE A 88 24.27 3.50 -3.62
N SER A 89 25.00 4.51 -4.13
CA SER A 89 26.19 5.01 -3.45
C SER A 89 25.93 6.35 -2.79
N ARG A 90 26.33 6.49 -1.52
CA ARG A 90 26.33 7.76 -0.79
C ARG A 90 27.78 8.23 -0.60
N ASN A 91 28.09 9.47 -0.97
CA ASN A 91 29.43 10.03 -0.88
C ASN A 91 30.51 9.18 -1.57
N GLY A 92 30.17 8.55 -2.71
CA GLY A 92 31.09 7.71 -3.49
C GLY A 92 31.37 6.32 -2.89
N LYS A 93 30.64 5.91 -1.84
CA LYS A 93 30.72 4.57 -1.27
C LYS A 93 29.37 3.86 -1.42
N PHE A 94 29.41 2.61 -1.85
CA PHE A 94 28.23 1.75 -1.91
C PHE A 94 27.61 1.57 -0.52
N ASP A 95 26.31 1.76 -0.41
CA ASP A 95 25.54 1.66 0.85
C ASP A 95 25.20 0.19 1.15
N ALA A 96 26.19 -0.58 1.55
CA ALA A 96 26.02 -2.01 1.87
C ALA A 96 25.16 -2.25 3.12
N GLU A 97 24.92 -1.23 3.94
CA GLU A 97 24.10 -1.36 5.15
C GLU A 97 22.59 -1.43 4.79
N ASN A 98 22.18 -0.68 3.77
CA ASN A 98 20.79 -0.63 3.33
C ASN A 98 20.53 -1.46 2.08
N VAL A 99 21.56 -1.75 1.28
CA VAL A 99 21.45 -2.48 0.02
C VAL A 99 22.06 -3.87 0.17
N PHE A 100 21.22 -4.85 0.45
CA PHE A 100 21.59 -6.26 0.58
C PHE A 100 20.52 -7.15 -0.07
N PRO A 101 20.84 -8.38 -0.48
CA PRO A 101 19.85 -9.28 -1.06
C PRO A 101 18.64 -9.48 -0.15
N GLY A 102 17.43 -9.25 -0.68
CA GLY A 102 16.16 -9.25 0.06
C GLY A 102 15.74 -7.89 0.64
N ALA A 103 16.58 -6.85 0.58
CA ALA A 103 16.19 -5.51 1.02
C ALA A 103 15.12 -4.92 0.10
N ILE A 104 14.14 -4.24 0.69
CA ILE A 104 13.11 -3.50 -0.03
C ILE A 104 13.50 -2.02 -0.03
N LEU A 105 13.73 -1.46 -1.21
CA LEU A 105 14.19 -0.09 -1.37
C LEU A 105 13.11 0.76 -2.06
N PRO A 106 12.78 1.94 -1.51
CA PRO A 106 11.94 2.89 -2.21
C PRO A 106 12.74 3.52 -3.35
N MET A 107 12.28 3.33 -4.57
CA MET A 107 12.86 3.88 -5.78
C MET A 107 11.88 4.87 -6.42
N MET A 108 12.37 5.67 -7.35
CA MET A 108 11.56 6.59 -8.13
C MET A 108 11.91 6.41 -9.60
N ASN A 109 10.88 6.24 -10.45
CA ASN A 109 11.09 6.15 -11.89
C ASN A 109 11.28 7.55 -12.51
N GLU A 110 11.55 7.61 -13.80
CA GLU A 110 11.73 8.87 -14.55
C GLU A 110 10.50 9.77 -14.52
N ASP A 111 9.31 9.19 -14.38
CA ASP A 111 8.04 9.93 -14.29
C ASP A 111 7.75 10.48 -12.88
N GLY A 112 8.64 10.23 -11.91
CA GLY A 112 8.50 10.66 -10.52
C GLY A 112 7.60 9.75 -9.66
N ASN A 113 7.16 8.61 -10.19
CA ASN A 113 6.38 7.64 -9.41
C ASN A 113 7.28 6.86 -8.45
N ARG A 114 6.81 6.73 -7.23
CA ARG A 114 7.51 5.92 -6.21
C ARG A 114 7.17 4.45 -6.40
N LEU A 115 8.22 3.64 -6.52
CA LEU A 115 8.15 2.18 -6.66
C LEU A 115 8.93 1.55 -5.51
N GLN A 116 8.53 0.36 -5.11
CA GLN A 116 9.32 -0.45 -4.18
C GLN A 116 10.02 -1.54 -4.99
N GLY A 117 11.35 -1.60 -4.89
CA GLY A 117 12.14 -2.64 -5.53
C GLY A 117 12.76 -3.56 -4.47
N ILE A 118 12.77 -4.84 -4.75
CA ILE A 118 13.43 -5.85 -3.93
C ILE A 118 14.79 -6.15 -4.54
N VAL A 119 15.85 -6.07 -3.74
CA VAL A 119 17.20 -6.44 -4.16
C VAL A 119 17.27 -7.96 -4.32
N LYS A 120 17.40 -8.47 -5.55
CA LYS A 120 17.59 -9.91 -5.81
C LYS A 120 19.04 -10.34 -5.64
N GLU A 121 19.95 -9.61 -6.28
CA GLU A 121 21.37 -9.96 -6.34
C GLU A 121 22.23 -8.70 -6.46
N ILE A 122 23.42 -8.76 -5.90
CA ILE A 122 24.45 -7.71 -6.03
C ILE A 122 25.63 -8.29 -6.78
N ARG A 123 25.88 -7.79 -7.99
CA ARG A 123 27.04 -8.16 -8.84
C ARG A 123 28.13 -7.10 -8.74
N GLU A 124 29.25 -7.27 -9.43
CA GLU A 124 30.41 -6.37 -9.33
C GLU A 124 30.05 -4.88 -9.56
N ASN A 125 29.34 -4.58 -10.64
CA ASN A 125 29.03 -3.21 -11.06
C ASN A 125 27.53 -2.87 -11.04
N VAL A 126 26.66 -3.85 -10.82
CA VAL A 126 25.21 -3.68 -10.87
C VAL A 126 24.52 -4.31 -9.67
N VAL A 127 23.36 -3.80 -9.36
CA VAL A 127 22.39 -4.38 -8.41
C VAL A 127 21.20 -4.82 -9.22
N VAL A 128 20.82 -6.09 -9.10
CA VAL A 128 19.63 -6.64 -9.73
C VAL A 128 18.44 -6.37 -8.82
N MET A 129 17.50 -5.58 -9.31
CA MET A 129 16.30 -5.17 -8.58
C MET A 129 15.06 -5.78 -9.22
N ASP A 130 14.18 -6.31 -8.39
CA ASP A 130 12.88 -6.83 -8.78
C ASP A 130 11.80 -5.82 -8.38
N PHE A 131 11.09 -5.30 -9.36
CA PHE A 131 9.98 -4.35 -9.17
C PHE A 131 8.61 -5.02 -9.29
N ASN A 132 8.56 -6.34 -9.42
CA ASN A 132 7.31 -7.09 -9.35
C ASN A 132 6.70 -6.98 -7.94
N HIS A 133 5.38 -7.04 -7.88
CA HIS A 133 4.73 -7.17 -6.58
C HIS A 133 5.13 -8.51 -5.94
N PRO A 134 5.35 -8.58 -4.62
CA PRO A 134 5.78 -9.82 -3.92
C PRO A 134 4.85 -11.01 -4.12
N LEU A 135 3.59 -10.75 -4.47
CA LEU A 135 2.56 -11.74 -4.74
C LEU A 135 2.21 -11.86 -6.23
N ALA A 136 2.97 -11.21 -7.14
CA ALA A 136 2.79 -11.38 -8.57
C ALA A 136 3.05 -12.83 -9.00
N GLY A 137 2.30 -13.30 -9.97
CA GLY A 137 2.36 -14.68 -10.46
C GLY A 137 1.76 -15.72 -9.51
N LYS A 138 1.05 -15.30 -8.46
CA LYS A 138 0.46 -16.21 -7.47
C LYS A 138 -1.05 -16.01 -7.38
N ALA A 139 -1.80 -17.11 -7.35
CA ALA A 139 -3.22 -17.08 -7.03
C ALA A 139 -3.40 -16.85 -5.53
N LEU A 140 -4.38 -16.02 -5.17
CA LEU A 140 -4.60 -15.59 -3.79
C LEU A 140 -5.82 -16.29 -3.21
N THR A 141 -5.65 -17.11 -2.20
CA THR A 141 -6.75 -17.76 -1.50
C THR A 141 -7.05 -17.05 -0.19
N PHE A 142 -8.23 -16.44 -0.13
CA PHE A 142 -8.73 -15.75 1.06
C PHE A 142 -9.70 -16.62 1.83
N LYS A 143 -9.46 -16.78 3.12
CA LYS A 143 -10.35 -17.49 4.07
C LYS A 143 -10.62 -16.59 5.24
N GLY A 144 -11.88 -16.33 5.54
CA GLY A 144 -12.20 -15.42 6.62
C GLY A 144 -13.68 -15.29 6.92
N LYS A 145 -14.03 -14.21 7.61
CA LYS A 145 -15.40 -13.88 7.98
C LYS A 145 -15.63 -12.37 7.87
N ILE A 146 -16.81 -12.00 7.37
CA ILE A 146 -17.28 -10.61 7.42
C ILE A 146 -17.78 -10.34 8.84
N VAL A 147 -17.19 -9.39 9.52
CA VAL A 147 -17.60 -8.95 10.87
C VAL A 147 -18.68 -7.89 10.75
N THR A 148 -18.43 -6.86 9.95
CA THR A 148 -19.35 -5.75 9.72
C THR A 148 -19.51 -5.52 8.23
N LYS A 149 -20.77 -5.33 7.80
CA LYS A 149 -21.13 -4.87 6.46
C LYS A 149 -22.27 -3.85 6.59
N ARG A 150 -21.97 -2.60 6.27
CA ARG A 150 -22.98 -1.53 6.30
C ARG A 150 -22.74 -0.55 5.16
N PRO A 151 -23.77 0.22 4.75
CA PRO A 151 -23.54 1.33 3.85
C PRO A 151 -22.50 2.30 4.45
N ALA A 152 -21.57 2.76 3.63
CA ALA A 152 -20.60 3.79 4.03
C ALA A 152 -21.30 5.16 4.05
N SER A 153 -20.94 6.00 5.02
CA SER A 153 -21.42 7.38 5.04
C SER A 153 -20.55 8.27 4.14
N ASP A 154 -21.15 9.34 3.60
CA ASP A 154 -20.41 10.31 2.77
C ASP A 154 -19.24 10.93 3.53
N GLU A 155 -19.39 11.12 4.84
CA GLU A 155 -18.31 11.63 5.70
C GLU A 155 -17.12 10.67 5.80
N GLU A 156 -17.37 9.36 5.86
CA GLU A 156 -16.31 8.34 5.89
C GLU A 156 -15.59 8.25 4.56
N ILE A 157 -16.33 8.31 3.46
CA ILE A 157 -15.78 8.34 2.10
C ILE A 157 -14.89 9.57 1.92
N GLN A 158 -15.40 10.75 2.31
CA GLN A 158 -14.63 12.00 2.20
C GLN A 158 -13.38 12.01 3.09
N LYS A 159 -13.46 11.49 4.30
CA LYS A 159 -12.29 11.37 5.19
C LYS A 159 -11.19 10.52 4.58
N LEU A 160 -11.55 9.37 3.99
CA LEU A 160 -10.59 8.49 3.30
C LEU A 160 -9.99 9.15 2.06
N LEU A 161 -10.82 9.79 1.22
CA LEU A 161 -10.35 10.50 0.02
C LEU A 161 -9.44 11.68 0.37
N ASN A 162 -9.78 12.44 1.40
CA ASN A 162 -8.94 13.54 1.88
C ASN A 162 -7.61 13.05 2.46
N PHE A 163 -7.60 11.88 3.11
CA PHE A 163 -6.37 11.27 3.62
C PHE A 163 -5.42 10.85 2.50
N THR A 164 -5.94 10.40 1.36
CA THR A 164 -5.13 10.01 0.19
C THR A 164 -4.67 11.19 -0.65
N GLN A 165 -5.46 12.28 -0.73
CA GLN A 165 -5.11 13.47 -1.49
C GLN A 165 -4.16 14.41 -0.73
N ASN A 166 -4.32 14.50 0.57
CA ASN A 166 -3.43 15.24 1.44
C ASN A 166 -2.44 14.27 2.06
N GLY A 167 -1.39 13.90 1.31
CA GLY A 167 -0.21 13.24 1.86
C GLY A 167 0.37 14.11 2.98
N CYS A 168 -0.26 14.09 4.14
CA CYS A 168 0.27 14.75 5.32
C CYS A 168 1.65 14.18 5.60
N CYS A 169 2.61 15.06 5.69
CA CYS A 169 3.94 14.83 6.21
C CYS A 169 3.85 13.86 7.39
N SER A 170 4.41 12.67 7.25
CA SER A 170 4.55 11.69 8.33
C SER A 170 5.63 12.16 9.33
N GLY A 171 5.34 13.26 10.01
CA GLY A 171 6.11 13.78 11.12
C GLY A 171 5.11 14.27 12.16
N LYS A 172 5.19 13.73 13.36
CA LYS A 172 4.37 14.09 14.51
C LYS A 172 4.17 15.60 14.62
N CYS A 173 3.02 16.10 14.16
CA CYS A 173 2.51 17.38 14.60
C CYS A 173 2.07 17.19 16.05
N SER A 174 2.86 17.70 17.00
CA SER A 174 2.45 17.82 18.39
C SER A 174 1.27 18.77 18.45
N LYS A 175 0.20 18.30 19.06
CA LYS A 175 -0.97 18.98 19.64
C LYS A 175 -0.89 20.51 19.53
N ASP A 176 -1.70 21.10 18.67
CA ASP A 176 -2.27 22.43 18.72
C ASP A 176 -2.57 22.96 17.30
N CYS A 177 -3.17 22.12 16.44
CA CYS A 177 -3.86 22.59 15.25
C CYS A 177 -5.35 22.53 15.56
N GLU A 178 -5.93 23.64 16.00
CA GLU A 178 -7.36 23.83 16.07
C GLU A 178 -7.94 23.83 14.64
N ASN A 179 -8.85 23.08 14.45
CA ASN A 179 -9.95 22.70 13.57
C ASN A 179 -10.37 23.69 12.47
N ASP A 180 -9.47 24.12 11.58
CA ASP A 180 -9.87 24.91 10.39
C ASP A 180 -9.23 24.48 9.05
N GLY A 181 -8.82 23.22 8.90
CA GLY A 181 -8.62 22.62 7.57
C GLY A 181 -7.53 23.23 6.69
N SER A 182 -6.68 24.11 7.19
CA SER A 182 -5.61 24.75 6.42
C SER A 182 -4.23 24.40 6.99
N CYS A 183 -3.77 23.19 6.72
CA CYS A 183 -2.36 22.84 6.89
C CYS A 183 -1.68 22.76 5.53
N CYS A 184 -0.78 23.72 5.29
CA CYS A 184 0.27 23.71 4.27
C CYS A 184 -0.17 23.55 2.81
N GLY A 185 -0.72 24.63 2.23
CA GLY A 185 -0.65 24.88 0.80
C GLY A 185 0.81 25.00 0.35
N ASN A 186 1.14 24.24 -0.59
CA ASN A 186 2.15 24.18 -1.67
C ASN A 186 3.40 25.11 -1.65
N SER A 187 3.94 25.52 -0.53
CA SER A 187 5.27 26.15 -0.44
C SER A 187 5.72 26.36 1.02
N GLY A 188 5.90 25.30 1.76
CA GLY A 188 6.44 25.35 3.11
C GLY A 188 7.80 24.65 3.18
N ASN A 189 8.87 25.46 3.29
CA ASN A 189 10.19 25.00 3.67
C ASN A 189 10.14 24.56 5.13
N CYS A 190 10.35 23.28 5.39
CA CYS A 190 10.55 22.79 6.76
C CYS A 190 12.05 22.81 7.04
N ASP A 191 12.48 23.54 8.07
CA ASP A 191 13.85 23.52 8.56
C ASP A 191 14.15 22.16 9.23
N ASP A 192 15.42 21.73 9.22
CA ASP A 192 15.95 20.47 9.77
C ASP A 192 15.65 20.25 11.28
N ASN A 193 14.95 21.17 11.91
CA ASN A 193 14.64 21.17 13.35
C ASN A 193 13.14 21.05 13.68
N HIS A 194 12.32 20.57 12.72
CA HIS A 194 10.92 20.17 12.93
C HIS A 194 9.98 21.21 13.56
N LYS A 195 10.20 22.50 13.29
CA LYS A 195 9.27 23.57 13.62
C LYS A 195 8.66 24.14 12.34
N CYS A 196 7.40 23.80 12.09
CA CYS A 196 6.59 24.50 11.09
C CYS A 196 6.34 25.94 11.57
N LYS A 197 6.88 26.92 10.88
CA LYS A 197 6.50 28.33 11.02
C LYS A 197 5.36 28.61 10.05
N CYS A 198 4.16 28.80 10.57
CA CYS A 198 3.09 29.45 9.83
C CYS A 198 3.34 30.96 9.94
N GLU A 199 3.78 31.60 8.87
CA GLU A 199 3.77 33.06 8.78
C GLU A 199 2.32 33.49 8.56
N GLN A 200 1.78 34.22 9.52
CA GLN A 200 0.52 34.96 9.39
C GLN A 200 0.79 36.19 8.52
N ASP A 201 0.42 36.14 7.23
CA ASP A 201 0.29 37.34 6.43
C ASP A 201 -1.01 38.06 6.82
N ASN A 202 -0.81 39.09 7.61
CA ASN A 202 -1.81 40.10 7.95
C ASN A 202 -1.91 41.07 6.78
N LYS A 203 -2.98 40.91 5.95
CA LYS A 203 -3.53 42.06 5.21
C LYS A 203 -4.99 41.86 4.87
#